data_4e31a47c75cba45989ae5fdf426a0718
#
_entry.id   4e31a47c75cba45989ae5fdf426a0718
#
_cell.length_a   1.000
_cell.length_b   1.000
_cell.length_c   1.000
_cell.angle_alpha   90.00
_cell.angle_beta   90.00
_cell.angle_gamma   90.00
#
_symmetry.space_group_name_H-M   'P 1'
#
loop_
_entity.id
_entity.type
_entity.pdbx_description
1 polymer ?
#
loop_
_entity_poly.entity_id
_entity_poly.type
_entity_poly.pdbx_seq_one_letter_code
_entity_poly.pdbx_strand_id
1 'polypeptide(L)'
;DLQFANDDIPTQTQQIDQMITNGATMLVIAAIDGTALSSQLDTAGAKNIPVIAYDRLIRDNENVDFYVSFDNFKVGVAQGNALLYGLGLTDKDGKKLDSAPKGPLNIELFAGSPDDNNAKFFFDGAMSVLRPFLDDGTLVVKSGQTSFDQVAILRWQQEVAQKRMEDLLTSTYGGGSE
;
A
#
# COMPACT_ATOMS: atom_id res chain seq x y z
N ASP A 1 9.56 -2.15 26.11
CA ASP A 1 10.51 -1.35 25.34
C ASP A 1 9.90 -1.02 23.98
N LEU A 2 10.01 0.23 23.52
CA LEU A 2 9.54 0.69 22.21
C LEU A 2 10.71 1.33 21.46
N GLN A 3 10.96 0.87 20.23
CA GLN A 3 12.04 1.37 19.39
C GLN A 3 11.54 1.71 17.99
N PHE A 4 12.17 2.68 17.35
CA PHE A 4 11.88 3.14 16.00
C PHE A 4 13.11 3.01 15.12
N ALA A 5 12.97 2.32 14.00
CA ALA A 5 14.07 2.10 13.08
C ALA A 5 14.19 3.16 11.98
N ASN A 6 13.24 4.12 11.91
CA ASN A 6 13.25 5.23 10.97
C ASN A 6 13.43 4.80 9.50
N ASP A 7 12.69 3.77 9.09
CA ASP A 7 12.72 3.18 7.74
C ASP A 7 14.07 2.55 7.35
N ASP A 8 14.92 2.22 8.35
CA ASP A 8 16.21 1.57 8.14
C ASP A 8 16.17 0.09 8.57
N ILE A 9 16.20 -0.85 7.60
CA ILE A 9 16.11 -2.29 7.85
C ILE A 9 17.25 -2.80 8.73
N PRO A 10 18.54 -2.45 8.50
CA PRO A 10 19.61 -2.86 9.39
C PRO A 10 19.40 -2.42 10.84
N THR A 11 18.93 -1.21 11.05
CA THR A 11 18.58 -0.72 12.40
C THR A 11 17.46 -1.56 13.01
N GLN A 12 16.38 -1.87 12.24
CA GLN A 12 15.29 -2.70 12.75
C GLN A 12 15.75 -4.10 13.14
N THR A 13 16.57 -4.77 12.32
CA THR A 13 17.11 -6.08 12.64
C THR A 13 17.94 -6.06 13.92
N GLN A 14 18.83 -5.06 14.06
CA GLN A 14 19.67 -4.89 15.26
C GLN A 14 18.81 -4.64 16.52
N GLN A 15 17.76 -3.83 16.41
CA GLN A 15 16.85 -3.56 17.53
C GLN A 15 16.13 -4.83 18.00
N ILE A 16 15.67 -5.66 17.06
CA ILE A 16 15.00 -6.93 17.37
C ILE A 16 15.99 -7.89 18.05
N ASP A 17 17.20 -8.05 17.50
CA ASP A 17 18.25 -8.88 18.11
C ASP A 17 18.57 -8.44 19.55
N GLN A 18 18.62 -7.14 19.77
CA GLN A 18 18.87 -6.56 21.09
C GLN A 18 17.70 -6.81 22.05
N MET A 19 16.45 -6.68 21.61
CA MET A 19 15.27 -7.01 22.42
C MET A 19 15.28 -8.48 22.83
N ILE A 20 15.56 -9.39 21.90
CA ILE A 20 15.68 -10.83 22.16
C ILE A 20 16.79 -11.12 23.18
N THR A 21 17.95 -10.48 23.02
CA THR A 21 19.11 -10.65 23.93
C THR A 21 18.82 -10.11 25.33
N ASN A 22 18.05 -9.03 25.42
CA ASN A 22 17.64 -8.42 26.68
C ASN A 22 16.47 -9.15 27.36
N GLY A 23 16.03 -10.29 26.81
CA GLY A 23 15.03 -11.15 27.44
C GLY A 23 13.58 -10.71 27.16
N ALA A 24 13.29 -10.17 25.99
CA ALA A 24 11.91 -9.94 25.57
C ALA A 24 11.10 -11.24 25.67
N THR A 25 9.91 -11.15 26.22
CA THR A 25 8.97 -12.29 26.37
C THR A 25 7.92 -12.34 25.27
N MET A 26 7.83 -11.29 24.45
CA MET A 26 6.97 -11.16 23.29
C MET A 26 7.55 -10.06 22.39
N LEU A 27 7.39 -10.21 21.09
CA LEU A 27 7.75 -9.18 20.10
C LEU A 27 6.49 -8.73 19.37
N VAL A 28 6.33 -7.41 19.22
CA VAL A 28 5.32 -6.80 18.35
C VAL A 28 6.08 -5.99 17.30
N ILE A 29 6.00 -6.43 16.04
CA ILE A 29 6.85 -5.93 14.98
C ILE A 29 6.01 -5.31 13.87
N ALA A 30 6.20 -4.00 13.63
CA ALA A 30 5.76 -3.33 12.41
C ALA A 30 6.93 -3.38 11.41
N ALA A 31 6.97 -4.39 10.56
CA ALA A 31 8.09 -4.64 9.67
C ALA A 31 8.22 -3.56 8.59
N ILE A 32 9.43 -3.05 8.38
CA ILE A 32 9.73 -2.13 7.26
C ILE A 32 9.59 -2.90 5.95
N ASP A 33 10.18 -4.09 5.88
CA ASP A 33 10.05 -5.04 4.79
C ASP A 33 9.55 -6.38 5.34
N GLY A 34 8.46 -6.90 4.75
CA GLY A 34 7.80 -8.11 5.22
C GLY A 34 8.62 -9.39 5.06
N THR A 35 9.79 -9.36 4.40
CA THR A 35 10.64 -10.52 4.13
C THR A 35 12.05 -10.41 4.74
N ALA A 36 12.40 -9.27 5.31
CA ALA A 36 13.78 -8.97 5.71
C ALA A 36 14.17 -9.49 7.10
N LEU A 37 13.25 -10.09 7.87
CA LEU A 37 13.42 -10.37 9.29
C LEU A 37 13.60 -11.86 9.64
N SER A 38 13.76 -12.74 8.65
CA SER A 38 13.74 -14.20 8.86
C SER A 38 14.72 -14.68 9.93
N SER A 39 15.95 -14.17 9.97
CA SER A 39 16.97 -14.56 10.97
C SER A 39 16.55 -14.21 12.41
N GLN A 40 15.94 -13.03 12.60
CA GLN A 40 15.45 -12.58 13.90
C GLN A 40 14.25 -13.41 14.37
N LEU A 41 13.35 -13.73 13.43
CA LEU A 41 12.19 -14.58 13.70
C LEU A 41 12.58 -16.00 14.05
N ASP A 42 13.55 -16.59 13.36
CA ASP A 42 14.11 -17.90 13.69
C ASP A 42 14.73 -17.91 15.08
N THR A 43 15.42 -16.83 15.44
CA THR A 43 16.01 -16.67 16.78
C THR A 43 14.92 -16.54 17.85
N ALA A 44 13.84 -15.80 17.58
CA ALA A 44 12.70 -15.69 18.48
C ALA A 44 11.98 -17.04 18.66
N GLY A 45 11.74 -17.76 17.56
CA GLY A 45 11.13 -19.09 17.58
C GLY A 45 11.96 -20.09 18.38
N ALA A 46 13.27 -20.14 18.18
CA ALA A 46 14.18 -21.01 18.94
C ALA A 46 14.15 -20.73 20.45
N LYS A 47 13.77 -19.53 20.87
CA LYS A 47 13.62 -19.12 22.27
C LYS A 47 12.18 -19.17 22.77
N ASN A 48 11.23 -19.61 21.95
CA ASN A 48 9.80 -19.61 22.23
C ASN A 48 9.27 -18.21 22.61
N ILE A 49 9.76 -17.16 21.92
CA ILE A 49 9.29 -15.79 22.08
C ILE A 49 8.17 -15.57 21.06
N PRO A 50 6.90 -15.37 21.47
CA PRO A 50 5.81 -15.11 20.56
C PRO A 50 6.02 -13.82 19.74
N VAL A 51 5.63 -13.85 18.46
CA VAL A 51 5.74 -12.73 17.55
C VAL A 51 4.37 -12.33 17.01
N ILE A 52 4.08 -11.05 17.13
CA ILE A 52 2.90 -10.41 16.54
C ILE A 52 3.37 -9.51 15.40
N ALA A 53 2.98 -9.82 14.16
CA ALA A 53 3.09 -8.88 13.05
C ALA A 53 2.01 -7.81 13.19
N TYR A 54 2.41 -6.55 13.29
CA TYR A 54 1.51 -5.42 13.46
C TYR A 54 1.50 -4.56 12.19
N ASP A 55 0.31 -4.22 11.71
CA ASP A 55 0.05 -3.43 10.52
C ASP A 55 0.49 -4.15 9.22
N ARG A 56 1.78 -4.39 9.02
CA ARG A 56 2.33 -5.05 7.84
C ARG A 56 2.51 -6.54 8.05
N LEU A 57 2.06 -7.33 7.09
CA LEU A 57 2.24 -8.78 7.11
C LEU A 57 3.72 -9.14 6.94
N ILE A 58 4.24 -9.90 7.89
CA ILE A 58 5.54 -10.56 7.76
C ILE A 58 5.32 -11.88 7.03
N ARG A 59 6.12 -12.12 5.98
CA ARG A 59 5.97 -13.24 5.05
C ARG A 59 7.17 -14.18 5.14
N ASP A 60 6.99 -15.38 4.59
CA ASP A 60 8.07 -16.34 4.35
C ASP A 60 8.79 -16.83 5.63
N ASN A 61 8.12 -16.75 6.80
CA ASN A 61 8.61 -17.31 8.05
C ASN A 61 7.44 -17.78 8.92
N GLU A 62 7.54 -18.99 9.46
CA GLU A 62 6.49 -19.63 10.26
C GLU A 62 6.50 -19.21 11.75
N ASN A 63 7.53 -18.49 12.19
CA ASN A 63 7.67 -18.01 13.57
C ASN A 63 6.95 -16.68 13.81
N VAL A 64 5.78 -16.48 13.16
CA VAL A 64 4.88 -15.36 13.41
C VAL A 64 3.57 -15.95 13.90
N ASP A 65 3.22 -15.70 15.16
CA ASP A 65 2.07 -16.33 15.80
C ASP A 65 0.76 -15.61 15.49
N PHE A 66 0.80 -14.29 15.38
CA PHE A 66 -0.39 -13.45 15.15
C PHE A 66 -0.10 -12.33 14.17
N TYR A 67 -1.15 -11.93 13.43
CA TYR A 67 -1.16 -10.75 12.57
C TYR A 67 -2.34 -9.85 12.91
N VAL A 68 -2.07 -8.57 13.10
CA VAL A 68 -3.07 -7.55 13.43
C VAL A 68 -3.01 -6.43 12.41
N SER A 69 -4.07 -6.27 11.63
CA SER A 69 -4.19 -5.24 10.61
C SER A 69 -5.67 -4.95 10.29
N PHE A 70 -5.91 -4.15 9.27
CA PHE A 70 -7.23 -3.90 8.68
C PHE A 70 -7.59 -4.93 7.62
N ASP A 71 -8.83 -4.87 7.13
CA ASP A 71 -9.18 -5.44 5.83
C ASP A 71 -8.68 -4.48 4.73
N ASN A 72 -7.43 -4.65 4.35
CA ASN A 72 -6.72 -3.75 3.44
C ASN A 72 -7.35 -3.70 2.04
N PHE A 73 -7.99 -4.79 1.59
CA PHE A 73 -8.74 -4.81 0.34
C PHE A 73 -9.97 -3.90 0.43
N LYS A 74 -10.73 -3.96 1.54
CA LYS A 74 -11.88 -3.06 1.74
C LYS A 74 -11.48 -1.60 1.88
N VAL A 75 -10.30 -1.31 2.44
CA VAL A 75 -9.76 0.06 2.43
C VAL A 75 -9.56 0.53 1.00
N GLY A 76 -8.97 -0.29 0.13
CA GLY A 76 -8.83 0.01 -1.29
C GLY A 76 -10.17 0.25 -1.99
N VAL A 77 -11.16 -0.63 -1.74
CA VAL A 77 -12.53 -0.44 -2.24
C VAL A 77 -13.11 0.90 -1.80
N ALA A 78 -12.93 1.27 -0.53
CA ALA A 78 -13.41 2.55 0.00
C ALA A 78 -12.71 3.75 -0.68
N GLN A 79 -11.41 3.66 -0.95
CA GLN A 79 -10.66 4.69 -1.69
C GLN A 79 -11.19 4.86 -3.12
N GLY A 80 -11.39 3.76 -3.85
CA GLY A 80 -11.95 3.80 -5.20
C GLY A 80 -13.38 4.37 -5.22
N ASN A 81 -14.23 3.96 -4.30
CA ASN A 81 -15.59 4.50 -4.17
C ASN A 81 -15.59 5.99 -3.82
N ALA A 82 -14.67 6.45 -2.96
CA ALA A 82 -14.55 7.86 -2.62
C ALA A 82 -14.19 8.71 -3.85
N LEU A 83 -13.30 8.21 -4.70
CA LEU A 83 -12.97 8.86 -5.98
C LEU A 83 -14.21 8.92 -6.91
N LEU A 84 -14.89 7.80 -7.12
CA LEU A 84 -16.08 7.74 -7.99
C LEU A 84 -17.19 8.66 -7.50
N TYR A 85 -17.43 8.70 -6.19
CA TYR A 85 -18.36 9.61 -5.56
C TYR A 85 -17.95 11.08 -5.75
N GLY A 86 -16.67 11.39 -5.50
CA GLY A 86 -16.14 12.75 -5.66
C GLY A 86 -16.21 13.27 -7.10
N LEU A 87 -16.11 12.38 -8.09
CA LEU A 87 -16.29 12.70 -9.51
C LEU A 87 -17.76 12.76 -9.95
N GLY A 88 -18.71 12.47 -9.06
CA GLY A 88 -20.13 12.44 -9.39
C GLY A 88 -20.55 11.27 -10.29
N LEU A 89 -19.76 10.20 -10.31
CA LEU A 89 -20.05 9.00 -11.09
C LEU A 89 -20.99 8.04 -10.34
N THR A 90 -20.89 8.01 -9.02
CA THR A 90 -21.72 7.18 -8.15
C THR A 90 -22.30 7.98 -6.99
N ASP A 91 -23.33 7.42 -6.34
CA ASP A 91 -23.77 7.87 -5.03
C ASP A 91 -22.82 7.35 -3.91
N LYS A 92 -23.12 7.73 -2.66
CA LYS A 92 -22.33 7.32 -1.48
C LYS A 92 -22.30 5.79 -1.24
N ASP A 93 -23.24 5.06 -1.82
CA ASP A 93 -23.37 3.60 -1.69
C ASP A 93 -22.75 2.87 -2.90
N GLY A 94 -22.08 3.61 -3.80
CA GLY A 94 -21.37 3.08 -4.98
C GLY A 94 -22.28 2.80 -6.19
N LYS A 95 -23.53 3.21 -6.15
CA LYS A 95 -24.45 3.03 -7.27
C LYS A 95 -24.24 4.12 -8.33
N LYS A 96 -24.07 3.73 -9.60
CA LYS A 96 -23.90 4.65 -10.73
C LYS A 96 -25.10 5.61 -10.82
N LEU A 97 -24.81 6.90 -10.98
CA LEU A 97 -25.82 7.94 -11.13
C LEU A 97 -26.28 8.05 -12.59
N ASP A 98 -27.58 8.26 -12.81
CA ASP A 98 -28.13 8.55 -14.15
C ASP A 98 -27.61 9.89 -14.70
N SER A 99 -27.26 10.82 -13.80
CA SER A 99 -26.68 12.13 -14.11
C SER A 99 -25.15 12.12 -14.19
N ALA A 100 -24.52 10.94 -14.14
CA ALA A 100 -23.06 10.82 -14.13
C ALA A 100 -22.43 11.48 -15.37
N PRO A 101 -21.27 12.16 -15.22
CA PRO A 101 -20.51 12.66 -16.36
C PRO A 101 -20.20 11.52 -17.34
N LYS A 102 -20.29 11.82 -18.65
CA LYS A 102 -20.02 10.82 -19.69
C LYS A 102 -18.53 10.55 -19.90
N GLY A 103 -17.66 11.39 -19.35
CA GLY A 103 -16.22 11.30 -19.55
C GLY A 103 -15.77 11.74 -20.96
N PRO A 104 -14.50 11.48 -21.35
CA PRO A 104 -13.50 10.86 -20.49
C PRO A 104 -13.05 11.79 -19.34
N LEU A 105 -12.88 11.22 -18.16
CA LEU A 105 -12.27 11.90 -17.02
C LEU A 105 -10.85 11.34 -16.84
N ASN A 106 -9.86 12.20 -16.88
CA ASN A 106 -8.46 11.78 -16.72
C ASN A 106 -8.11 11.58 -15.25
N ILE A 107 -7.52 10.44 -14.94
CA ILE A 107 -6.96 10.12 -13.63
C ILE A 107 -5.57 9.56 -13.78
N GLU A 108 -4.77 9.60 -12.71
CA GLU A 108 -3.50 8.90 -12.63
C GLU A 108 -3.46 8.05 -11.36
N LEU A 109 -2.78 6.91 -11.44
CA LEU A 109 -2.71 5.95 -10.35
C LEU A 109 -1.40 6.08 -9.60
N PHE A 110 -1.48 5.99 -8.27
CA PHE A 110 -0.35 5.91 -7.36
C PHE A 110 -0.61 4.78 -6.38
N ALA A 111 0.31 3.84 -6.29
CA ALA A 111 0.23 2.75 -5.33
C ALA A 111 1.30 2.92 -4.24
N GLY A 112 1.18 2.14 -3.18
CA GLY A 112 2.17 2.10 -2.12
C GLY A 112 3.41 1.30 -2.49
N SER A 113 4.20 0.92 -1.48
CA SER A 113 5.48 0.26 -1.66
C SER A 113 5.34 -1.24 -1.93
N PRO A 114 6.15 -1.82 -2.83
CA PRO A 114 6.12 -3.26 -3.12
C PRO A 114 6.61 -4.15 -1.95
N ASP A 115 7.40 -3.58 -1.02
CA ASP A 115 7.87 -4.25 0.18
C ASP A 115 6.79 -4.34 1.28
N ASP A 116 5.66 -3.64 1.10
CA ASP A 116 4.50 -3.66 1.96
C ASP A 116 3.35 -4.42 1.30
N ASN A 117 2.99 -5.58 1.87
CA ASN A 117 1.89 -6.40 1.36
C ASN A 117 0.54 -5.65 1.33
N ASN A 118 0.32 -4.69 2.22
CA ASN A 118 -0.91 -3.89 2.26
C ASN A 118 -1.11 -3.07 0.99
N ALA A 119 -0.03 -2.56 0.40
CA ALA A 119 -0.07 -1.71 -0.80
C ALA A 119 -0.77 -2.41 -1.97
N LYS A 120 -0.51 -3.70 -2.16
CA LYS A 120 -1.14 -4.47 -3.22
C LYS A 120 -2.64 -4.67 -2.96
N PHE A 121 -3.04 -4.95 -1.72
CA PHE A 121 -4.46 -5.06 -1.36
C PHE A 121 -5.21 -3.74 -1.54
N PHE A 122 -4.61 -2.61 -1.16
CA PHE A 122 -5.20 -1.28 -1.42
C PHE A 122 -5.41 -1.07 -2.93
N PHE A 123 -4.39 -1.33 -3.72
CA PHE A 123 -4.46 -1.17 -5.17
C PHE A 123 -5.52 -2.08 -5.78
N ASP A 124 -5.50 -3.38 -5.48
CA ASP A 124 -6.43 -4.36 -6.03
C ASP A 124 -7.89 -4.02 -5.61
N GLY A 125 -8.08 -3.58 -4.36
CA GLY A 125 -9.37 -3.13 -3.86
C GLY A 125 -9.90 -1.91 -4.61
N ALA A 126 -9.08 -0.87 -4.80
CA ALA A 126 -9.45 0.31 -5.56
C ALA A 126 -9.75 -0.05 -7.03
N MET A 127 -8.87 -0.84 -7.67
CA MET A 127 -9.06 -1.26 -9.05
C MET A 127 -10.30 -2.13 -9.25
N SER A 128 -10.76 -2.87 -8.24
CA SER A 128 -11.97 -3.68 -8.33
C SER A 128 -13.23 -2.84 -8.60
N VAL A 129 -13.27 -1.59 -8.14
CA VAL A 129 -14.40 -0.68 -8.35
C VAL A 129 -14.15 0.34 -9.46
N LEU A 130 -12.89 0.65 -9.78
CA LEU A 130 -12.53 1.59 -10.85
C LEU A 130 -12.57 0.94 -12.24
N ARG A 131 -12.24 -0.36 -12.33
CA ARG A 131 -12.11 -1.08 -13.60
C ARG A 131 -13.32 -0.95 -14.52
N PRO A 132 -14.58 -1.07 -14.07
CA PRO A 132 -15.74 -0.89 -14.97
C PRO A 132 -15.77 0.47 -15.66
N PHE A 133 -15.31 1.54 -14.99
CA PHE A 133 -15.27 2.89 -15.53
C PHE A 133 -14.03 3.13 -16.41
N LEU A 134 -12.98 2.38 -16.21
CA LEU A 134 -11.80 2.35 -17.11
C LEU A 134 -12.12 1.59 -18.40
N ASP A 135 -12.82 0.45 -18.27
CA ASP A 135 -13.16 -0.42 -19.40
C ASP A 135 -14.19 0.23 -20.34
N ASP A 136 -15.14 1.03 -19.78
CA ASP A 136 -16.13 1.75 -20.58
C ASP A 136 -15.63 3.13 -21.08
N GLY A 137 -14.41 3.53 -20.72
CA GLY A 137 -13.77 4.79 -21.13
C GLY A 137 -14.28 6.03 -20.38
N THR A 138 -15.11 5.87 -19.36
CA THR A 138 -15.55 7.00 -18.50
C THR A 138 -14.35 7.57 -17.72
N LEU A 139 -13.48 6.69 -17.22
CA LEU A 139 -12.17 7.04 -16.65
C LEU A 139 -11.07 6.67 -17.63
N VAL A 140 -10.04 7.50 -17.72
CA VAL A 140 -8.86 7.25 -18.55
C VAL A 140 -7.60 7.52 -17.74
N VAL A 141 -6.71 6.54 -17.66
CA VAL A 141 -5.34 6.75 -17.17
C VAL A 141 -4.51 7.22 -18.37
N LYS A 142 -4.35 8.54 -18.49
CA LYS A 142 -3.77 9.17 -19.69
C LYS A 142 -2.32 8.75 -19.93
N SER A 143 -1.57 8.45 -18.87
CA SER A 143 -0.21 7.89 -18.97
C SER A 143 -0.17 6.44 -19.49
N GLY A 144 -1.29 5.72 -19.47
CA GLY A 144 -1.36 4.28 -19.75
C GLY A 144 -0.76 3.40 -18.65
N GLN A 145 -0.30 3.96 -17.53
CA GLN A 145 0.31 3.23 -16.43
C GLN A 145 -0.77 2.70 -15.48
N THR A 146 -1.15 1.44 -15.66
CA THR A 146 -2.31 0.83 -14.96
C THR A 146 -1.95 -0.39 -14.12
N SER A 147 -0.71 -0.86 -14.15
CA SER A 147 -0.26 -1.97 -13.32
C SER A 147 0.34 -1.48 -12.00
N PHE A 148 0.24 -2.30 -10.95
CA PHE A 148 0.82 -1.98 -9.64
C PHE A 148 2.30 -1.57 -9.74
N ASP A 149 3.11 -2.35 -10.45
CA ASP A 149 4.55 -2.13 -10.55
C ASP A 149 4.92 -0.81 -11.24
N GLN A 150 4.08 -0.35 -12.20
CA GLN A 150 4.30 0.93 -12.89
C GLN A 150 4.01 2.14 -12.01
N VAL A 151 3.15 1.99 -11.01
CA VAL A 151 2.62 3.11 -10.22
C VAL A 151 3.03 3.04 -8.74
N ALA A 152 3.83 2.04 -8.37
CA ALA A 152 4.31 1.84 -7.02
C ALA A 152 5.26 2.97 -6.56
N ILE A 153 5.13 3.37 -5.30
CA ILE A 153 5.97 4.37 -4.63
C ILE A 153 6.81 3.65 -3.57
N LEU A 154 8.07 3.43 -3.90
CA LEU A 154 8.99 2.71 -3.03
C LEU A 154 9.10 3.40 -1.66
N ARG A 155 9.01 2.60 -0.60
CA ARG A 155 9.07 3.03 0.80
C ARG A 155 8.01 4.06 1.19
N TRP A 156 6.94 4.18 0.40
CA TRP A 156 5.90 5.19 0.61
C TRP A 156 6.46 6.63 0.66
N GLN A 157 7.62 6.86 0.04
CA GLN A 157 8.33 8.14 0.13
C GLN A 157 7.59 9.24 -0.60
N GLN A 158 7.31 10.32 0.12
CA GLN A 158 6.59 11.47 -0.40
C GLN A 158 7.32 12.13 -1.58
N GLU A 159 8.64 12.21 -1.52
CA GLU A 159 9.48 12.79 -2.57
C GLU A 159 9.41 11.99 -3.88
N VAL A 160 9.33 10.66 -3.78
CA VAL A 160 9.15 9.78 -4.93
C VAL A 160 7.77 10.00 -5.56
N ALA A 161 6.72 10.10 -4.73
CA ALA A 161 5.37 10.38 -5.20
C ALA A 161 5.26 11.77 -5.86
N GLN A 162 5.88 12.79 -5.25
CA GLN A 162 5.92 14.14 -5.79
C GLN A 162 6.62 14.16 -7.16
N LYS A 163 7.83 13.57 -7.24
CA LYS A 163 8.57 13.51 -8.50
C LYS A 163 7.76 12.80 -9.59
N ARG A 164 7.11 11.67 -9.26
CA ARG A 164 6.25 10.97 -10.19
C ARG A 164 5.11 11.88 -10.70
N MET A 165 4.47 12.65 -9.82
CA MET A 165 3.43 13.60 -10.23
C MET A 165 3.98 14.67 -11.17
N GLU A 166 5.13 15.26 -10.85
CA GLU A 166 5.79 16.28 -11.70
C GLU A 166 6.14 15.71 -13.08
N ASP A 167 6.68 14.49 -13.13
CA ASP A 167 7.02 13.80 -14.38
C ASP A 167 5.75 13.54 -15.23
N LEU A 168 4.65 13.10 -14.63
CA LEU A 168 3.36 12.89 -15.29
C LEU A 168 2.78 14.20 -15.81
N LEU A 169 2.77 15.25 -15.00
CA LEU A 169 2.28 16.58 -15.41
C LEU A 169 3.08 17.12 -16.62
N THR A 170 4.38 16.90 -16.63
CA THR A 170 5.25 17.38 -17.71
C THR A 170 5.14 16.52 -18.97
N SER A 171 5.23 15.19 -18.83
CA SER A 171 5.29 14.27 -19.97
C SER A 171 3.94 13.97 -20.60
N THR A 172 2.89 13.90 -19.78
CA THR A 172 1.57 13.44 -20.20
C THR A 172 0.57 14.58 -20.34
N TYR A 173 0.71 15.62 -19.51
CA TYR A 173 -0.21 16.77 -19.45
C TYR A 173 0.43 18.10 -19.88
N GLY A 174 1.75 18.12 -20.17
CA GLY A 174 2.52 19.34 -20.51
C GLY A 174 2.27 19.92 -21.89
N GLY A 175 1.34 19.40 -22.67
CA GLY A 175 1.04 19.81 -24.03
C GLY A 175 -0.05 20.87 -24.19
N GLY A 176 -0.33 21.69 -23.16
CA GLY A 176 -1.31 22.76 -23.24
C GLY A 176 -2.68 22.38 -22.64
N SER A 177 -3.30 23.37 -22.06
CA SER A 177 -4.65 23.32 -21.47
C SER A 177 -5.68 22.57 -22.34
N GLU A 178 -6.03 21.37 -21.94
CA GLU A 178 -7.34 20.76 -22.22
C GLU A 178 -8.05 20.40 -20.91
#